data_c7ebae108e11a7835bb1d15504509296
#
_entry.id   c7ebae108e11a7835bb1d15504509296
#
_cell.length_a   1.000
_cell.length_b   1.000
_cell.length_c   1.000
_cell.angle_alpha   90.00
_cell.angle_beta   90.00
_cell.angle_gamma   90.00
#
_symmetry.space_group_name_H-M   'P 1'
#
loop_
_entity.id
_entity.type
_entity.pdbx_description
1 polymer ?
#
loop_
_entity_poly.entity_id
_entity_poly.type
_entity_poly.pdbx_seq_one_letter_code
_entity_poly.pdbx_strand_id
1 'polypeptide(L)'
;MPDDKAVNGRRDFLRKTLTVIPAVTLAGYGVGHAVQTPAAEQDKPRERYQPRFFTNTEWAFVNAAVARLIPSDDNGPGAIEAGVPEFIDRQMETPYGHGALWYMQGPFVTDAAPEFGHQLKLVPRDIYRVGIAALERWSKANQGKPFAELEPSAQDDILQRLEAGQIDLQDLPAKLLFGQLLQNTREGFFSDPQHGGNRGLVGWKLVGFPGARADFMDWADRGEKYPFPPVAISGERG
;
A
#
# COMPACT_ATOMS: atom_id res chain seq x y z
N MET A 1 -28.74 9.37 -18.70
CA MET A 1 -28.04 9.62 -17.45
C MET A 1 -27.68 8.26 -16.85
N PRO A 2 -26.45 7.80 -16.92
CA PRO A 2 -26.02 6.58 -16.23
C PRO A 2 -25.48 6.94 -14.84
N ASP A 3 -25.79 6.08 -13.89
CA ASP A 3 -25.60 6.20 -12.45
C ASP A 3 -24.12 6.32 -12.00
N ASP A 4 -23.86 7.37 -11.27
CA ASP A 4 -22.58 7.74 -10.63
C ASP A 4 -22.28 6.90 -9.34
N LYS A 5 -22.82 5.70 -9.23
CA LYS A 5 -22.79 4.90 -7.97
C LYS A 5 -21.62 3.94 -7.81
N ALA A 6 -20.84 3.68 -8.86
CA ALA A 6 -19.79 2.66 -8.79
C ALA A 6 -18.42 3.14 -8.27
N VAL A 7 -18.15 4.45 -8.33
CA VAL A 7 -16.84 5.02 -7.97
C VAL A 7 -16.66 5.23 -6.47
N ASN A 8 -17.74 5.32 -5.70
CA ASN A 8 -17.69 5.66 -4.28
C ASN A 8 -17.61 4.47 -3.30
N GLY A 9 -17.75 3.25 -3.76
CA GLY A 9 -17.89 2.09 -2.87
C GLY A 9 -16.67 1.79 -1.98
N ARG A 10 -15.45 2.05 -2.46
CA ARG A 10 -14.21 1.81 -1.69
C ARG A 10 -13.89 2.96 -0.74
N ARG A 11 -14.16 4.19 -1.15
CA ARG A 11 -14.09 5.37 -0.28
C ARG A 11 -15.13 5.35 0.82
N ASP A 12 -16.35 4.87 0.53
CA ASP A 12 -17.44 4.75 1.50
C ASP A 12 -17.20 3.66 2.54
N PHE A 13 -16.49 2.59 2.22
CA PHE A 13 -16.11 1.59 3.21
C PHE A 13 -15.18 2.18 4.27
N LEU A 14 -14.17 2.95 3.85
CA LEU A 14 -13.26 3.63 4.79
C LEU A 14 -13.96 4.75 5.56
N ARG A 15 -14.88 5.48 4.93
CA ARG A 15 -15.67 6.55 5.60
C ARG A 15 -16.66 6.02 6.62
N LYS A 16 -17.33 4.91 6.35
CA LYS A 16 -18.36 4.34 7.26
C LYS A 16 -17.76 3.75 8.53
N THR A 17 -16.49 3.40 8.56
CA THR A 17 -15.79 2.95 9.78
C THR A 17 -15.39 4.12 10.69
N LEU A 18 -15.39 5.37 10.21
CA LEU A 18 -14.90 6.56 10.92
C LEU A 18 -15.98 7.45 11.54
N THR A 19 -17.28 7.18 11.35
CA THR A 19 -18.37 8.11 11.74
C THR A 19 -19.00 7.89 13.12
N VAL A 20 -18.33 7.24 14.07
CA VAL A 20 -18.85 7.15 15.44
C VAL A 20 -17.80 7.61 16.45
N ILE A 21 -17.67 8.92 16.64
CA ILE A 21 -17.03 9.48 17.84
C ILE A 21 -17.88 10.64 18.35
N PRO A 22 -18.59 10.53 19.51
CA PRO A 22 -19.14 11.69 20.20
C PRO A 22 -18.01 12.43 20.94
N ALA A 23 -17.92 13.74 20.71
CA ALA A 23 -17.06 14.64 21.46
C ALA A 23 -17.54 14.72 22.93
N VAL A 24 -16.72 14.29 23.87
CA VAL A 24 -16.91 14.56 25.31
C VAL A 24 -15.90 15.59 25.74
N THR A 25 -16.38 16.79 26.00
CA THR A 25 -15.63 17.86 26.70
C THR A 25 -15.56 17.53 28.19
N LEU A 26 -14.35 17.41 28.74
CA LEU A 26 -14.11 17.39 30.19
C LEU A 26 -13.28 18.61 30.57
N ALA A 27 -13.92 19.50 31.29
CA ALA A 27 -13.26 20.60 31.99
C ALA A 27 -12.83 20.16 33.40
N GLY A 28 -11.60 20.54 33.77
CA GLY A 28 -11.22 20.84 35.14
C GLY A 28 -10.55 19.75 35.94
N TYR A 29 -9.27 19.87 36.21
CA TYR A 29 -8.60 20.11 37.49
C TYR A 29 -7.07 20.07 37.27
N GLY A 30 -6.42 21.17 37.58
CA GLY A 30 -4.98 21.34 37.45
C GLY A 30 -4.22 20.68 38.58
N VAL A 31 -3.15 19.96 38.23
CA VAL A 31 -1.93 19.83 39.05
C VAL A 31 -0.78 19.81 38.02
N GLY A 32 0.05 20.87 38.08
CA GLY A 32 1.18 21.02 37.18
C GLY A 32 2.27 20.00 37.48
N HIS A 33 2.42 19.04 36.59
CA HIS A 33 3.66 18.32 36.38
C HIS A 33 4.15 18.75 35.00
N ALA A 34 5.29 19.46 34.99
CA ALA A 34 5.99 19.75 33.75
C ALA A 34 6.41 18.42 33.11
N VAL A 35 5.59 17.91 32.21
CA VAL A 35 5.98 16.85 31.27
C VAL A 35 6.99 17.50 30.34
N GLN A 36 8.28 17.20 30.53
CA GLN A 36 9.29 17.48 29.54
C GLN A 36 8.88 16.69 28.28
N THR A 37 8.31 17.41 27.31
CA THR A 37 8.17 16.90 25.95
C THR A 37 9.56 16.51 25.48
N PRO A 38 9.80 15.26 25.03
CA PRO A 38 11.04 14.92 24.36
C PRO A 38 11.17 15.91 23.20
N ALA A 39 12.30 16.59 23.11
CA ALA A 39 12.60 17.45 21.97
C ALA A 39 12.31 16.67 20.70
N ALA A 40 11.48 17.23 19.82
CA ALA A 40 11.21 16.67 18.52
C ALA A 40 12.57 16.34 17.89
N GLU A 41 12.82 15.06 17.65
CA GLU A 41 14.00 14.57 16.98
C GLU A 41 14.01 15.26 15.61
N GLN A 42 14.90 16.24 15.47
CA GLN A 42 15.00 17.06 14.26
C GLN A 42 15.20 16.10 13.10
N ASP A 43 14.27 16.17 12.17
CA ASP A 43 14.21 15.37 10.95
C ASP A 43 15.53 15.56 10.19
N LYS A 44 16.52 14.69 10.44
CA LYS A 44 17.74 14.63 9.64
C LYS A 44 17.28 14.38 8.21
N PRO A 45 17.78 15.12 7.21
CA PRO A 45 17.46 14.86 5.82
C PRO A 45 17.68 13.37 5.54
N ARG A 46 16.59 12.64 5.36
CA ARG A 46 16.68 11.20 5.07
C ARG A 46 17.38 11.06 3.74
N GLU A 47 18.47 10.30 3.70
CA GLU A 47 19.09 9.91 2.44
C GLU A 47 17.98 9.37 1.52
N ARG A 48 17.94 9.90 0.30
CA ARG A 48 16.93 9.48 -0.69
C ARG A 48 17.17 7.99 -0.97
N TYR A 49 16.15 7.17 -0.67
CA TYR A 49 16.23 5.73 -0.94
C TYR A 49 16.60 5.48 -2.40
N GLN A 50 17.57 4.59 -2.61
CA GLN A 50 17.97 4.13 -3.94
C GLN A 50 17.39 2.73 -4.16
N PRO A 51 16.53 2.53 -5.17
CA PRO A 51 15.95 1.21 -5.44
C PRO A 51 17.06 0.22 -5.79
N ARG A 52 16.90 -1.01 -5.32
CA ARG A 52 17.86 -2.11 -5.56
C ARG A 52 17.40 -3.02 -6.69
N PHE A 53 16.10 -3.25 -6.76
CA PHE A 53 15.47 -4.09 -7.77
C PHE A 53 14.98 -3.28 -8.97
N PHE A 54 14.19 -2.23 -8.73
CA PHE A 54 13.59 -1.46 -9.81
C PHE A 54 14.59 -0.56 -10.53
N THR A 55 14.52 -0.54 -11.86
CA THR A 55 15.17 0.49 -12.68
C THR A 55 14.53 1.86 -12.42
N ASN A 56 15.16 2.95 -12.85
CA ASN A 56 14.62 4.30 -12.67
C ASN A 56 13.21 4.46 -13.27
N THR A 57 12.95 3.87 -14.44
CA THR A 57 11.63 3.92 -15.10
C THR A 57 10.59 3.14 -14.30
N GLU A 58 10.92 1.93 -13.87
CA GLU A 58 10.03 1.11 -13.06
C GLU A 58 9.76 1.75 -11.69
N TRP A 59 10.78 2.36 -11.11
CA TRP A 59 10.66 3.10 -9.86
C TRP A 59 9.69 4.28 -9.99
N ALA A 60 9.80 5.04 -11.09
CA ALA A 60 8.85 6.13 -11.38
C ALA A 60 7.42 5.60 -11.52
N PHE A 61 7.23 4.49 -12.24
CA PHE A 61 5.94 3.82 -12.36
C PHE A 61 5.38 3.40 -11.00
N VAL A 62 6.16 2.68 -10.18
CA VAL A 62 5.71 2.19 -8.86
C VAL A 62 5.30 3.36 -7.97
N ASN A 63 6.11 4.43 -7.91
CA ASN A 63 5.76 5.62 -7.12
C ASN A 63 4.45 6.25 -7.58
N ALA A 64 4.28 6.46 -8.89
CA ALA A 64 3.05 7.04 -9.44
C ALA A 64 1.83 6.17 -9.15
N ALA A 65 1.95 4.85 -9.35
CA ALA A 65 0.83 3.92 -9.18
C ALA A 65 0.40 3.78 -7.71
N VAL A 66 1.32 3.61 -6.76
CA VAL A 66 0.96 3.49 -5.33
C VAL A 66 0.38 4.79 -4.79
N ALA A 67 0.83 5.95 -5.29
CA ALA A 67 0.26 7.26 -4.93
C ALA A 67 -1.23 7.38 -5.34
N ARG A 68 -1.65 6.69 -6.42
CA ARG A 68 -3.06 6.63 -6.84
C ARG A 68 -3.87 5.62 -6.04
N LEU A 69 -3.25 4.49 -5.64
CA LEU A 69 -3.94 3.43 -4.87
C LEU A 69 -4.24 3.84 -3.43
N ILE A 70 -3.29 4.49 -2.75
CA ILE A 70 -3.47 5.06 -1.41
C ILE A 70 -2.92 6.50 -1.43
N PRO A 71 -3.74 7.47 -1.85
CA PRO A 71 -3.35 8.87 -1.87
C PRO A 71 -3.26 9.46 -0.46
N SER A 72 -2.43 10.50 -0.29
CA SER A 72 -2.50 11.39 0.86
C SER A 72 -3.77 12.23 0.77
N ASP A 73 -4.59 12.24 1.82
CA ASP A 73 -5.85 12.96 1.90
C ASP A 73 -6.15 13.42 3.34
N ASP A 74 -7.39 13.89 3.58
CA ASP A 74 -7.83 14.37 4.90
C ASP A 74 -7.79 13.28 6.00
N ASN A 75 -7.68 12.01 5.63
CA ASN A 75 -7.57 10.90 6.59
C ASN A 75 -6.11 10.64 7.02
N GLY A 76 -5.16 11.22 6.31
CA GLY A 76 -3.75 11.13 6.65
C GLY A 76 -2.79 10.90 5.48
N PRO A 77 -1.51 10.60 5.81
CA PRO A 77 -0.47 10.32 4.83
C PRO A 77 -0.80 9.12 3.94
N GLY A 78 -0.41 9.19 2.68
CA GLY A 78 -0.61 8.14 1.70
C GLY A 78 0.54 7.12 1.60
N ALA A 79 0.51 6.33 0.52
CA ALA A 79 1.51 5.27 0.27
C ALA A 79 2.93 5.80 0.12
N ILE A 80 3.11 7.00 -0.43
CA ILE A 80 4.44 7.60 -0.63
C ILE A 80 5.07 7.94 0.72
N GLU A 81 4.34 8.66 1.57
CA GLU A 81 4.79 9.06 2.90
C GLU A 81 5.03 7.84 3.79
N ALA A 82 4.17 6.83 3.66
CA ALA A 82 4.32 5.54 4.34
C ALA A 82 5.53 4.72 3.87
N GLY A 83 6.20 5.11 2.76
CA GLY A 83 7.36 4.38 2.24
C GLY A 83 7.03 3.09 1.50
N VAL A 84 5.81 2.96 0.98
CA VAL A 84 5.35 1.75 0.27
C VAL A 84 6.23 1.39 -0.93
N PRO A 85 6.70 2.32 -1.77
CA PRO A 85 7.60 1.98 -2.87
C PRO A 85 8.88 1.27 -2.39
N GLU A 86 9.48 1.74 -1.28
CA GLU A 86 10.65 1.13 -0.69
C GLU A 86 10.34 -0.29 -0.17
N PHE A 87 9.19 -0.48 0.47
CA PHE A 87 8.74 -1.81 0.90
C PHE A 87 8.68 -2.77 -0.30
N ILE A 88 8.02 -2.37 -1.40
CA ILE A 88 7.88 -3.22 -2.58
C ILE A 88 9.24 -3.57 -3.17
N ASP A 89 10.13 -2.58 -3.32
CA ASP A 89 11.48 -2.82 -3.85
C ASP A 89 12.27 -3.82 -3.00
N ARG A 90 12.23 -3.67 -1.67
CA ARG A 90 12.88 -4.59 -0.73
C ARG A 90 12.29 -6.00 -0.81
N GLN A 91 10.96 -6.13 -0.94
CA GLN A 91 10.31 -7.43 -1.05
C GLN A 91 10.74 -8.20 -2.29
N MET A 92 11.07 -7.51 -3.37
CA MET A 92 11.57 -8.16 -4.59
C MET A 92 12.95 -8.83 -4.40
N GLU A 93 13.72 -8.45 -3.39
CA GLU A 93 15.01 -9.06 -3.05
C GLU A 93 14.91 -10.21 -2.03
N THR A 94 13.71 -10.46 -1.49
CA THR A 94 13.44 -11.53 -0.52
C THR A 94 13.04 -12.85 -1.20
N PRO A 95 12.92 -13.97 -0.46
CA PRO A 95 12.36 -15.21 -0.97
C PRO A 95 10.96 -15.06 -1.59
N TYR A 96 10.15 -14.10 -1.12
CA TYR A 96 8.88 -13.75 -1.73
C TYR A 96 9.03 -13.31 -3.19
N GLY A 97 9.89 -12.32 -3.46
CA GLY A 97 10.14 -11.83 -4.81
C GLY A 97 10.60 -12.92 -5.77
N HIS A 98 11.36 -13.87 -5.27
CA HIS A 98 11.87 -15.03 -6.02
C HIS A 98 10.87 -16.20 -6.12
N GLY A 99 9.66 -16.05 -5.62
CA GLY A 99 8.61 -17.08 -5.71
C GLY A 99 8.82 -18.27 -4.79
N ALA A 100 9.73 -18.19 -3.81
CA ALA A 100 10.00 -19.31 -2.90
C ALA A 100 8.81 -19.67 -1.99
N LEU A 101 7.84 -18.75 -1.85
CA LEU A 101 6.61 -18.95 -1.10
C LEU A 101 5.45 -19.45 -1.99
N TRP A 102 5.66 -19.58 -3.28
CA TRP A 102 4.69 -20.03 -4.26
C TRP A 102 5.00 -21.44 -4.76
N TYR A 103 3.95 -22.19 -5.13
CA TYR A 103 4.15 -23.47 -5.81
C TYR A 103 4.50 -23.22 -7.28
N MET A 104 5.80 -23.26 -7.59
CA MET A 104 6.33 -22.92 -8.92
C MET A 104 6.80 -24.17 -9.70
N GLN A 105 6.25 -25.36 -9.38
CA GLN A 105 6.53 -26.59 -10.13
C GLN A 105 5.41 -26.83 -11.15
N GLY A 106 5.78 -26.92 -12.43
CA GLY A 106 4.81 -27.23 -13.49
C GLY A 106 4.24 -28.66 -13.42
N PRO A 107 3.30 -28.99 -14.32
CA PRO A 107 2.91 -28.20 -15.49
C PRO A 107 2.06 -26.98 -15.15
N PHE A 108 2.28 -25.88 -15.88
CA PHE A 108 1.44 -24.66 -15.80
C PHE A 108 0.34 -24.74 -16.86
N VAL A 109 -0.91 -24.49 -16.44
CA VAL A 109 -2.10 -24.58 -17.30
C VAL A 109 -2.78 -23.21 -17.30
N THR A 110 -2.48 -22.39 -18.31
CA THR A 110 -2.86 -20.98 -18.37
C THR A 110 -4.38 -20.74 -18.51
N ASP A 111 -5.14 -21.74 -18.93
CA ASP A 111 -6.60 -21.75 -19.05
C ASP A 111 -7.29 -22.50 -17.89
N ALA A 112 -6.55 -22.85 -16.85
CA ALA A 112 -7.13 -23.45 -15.67
C ALA A 112 -8.13 -22.52 -14.97
N ALA A 113 -9.13 -23.12 -14.30
CA ALA A 113 -10.07 -22.37 -13.49
C ALA A 113 -9.34 -21.58 -12.38
N PRO A 114 -9.83 -20.37 -12.02
CA PRO A 114 -9.18 -19.47 -11.04
C PRO A 114 -8.91 -20.10 -9.69
N GLU A 115 -9.70 -21.11 -9.30
CA GLU A 115 -9.60 -21.85 -8.04
C GLU A 115 -8.28 -22.65 -7.93
N PHE A 116 -7.63 -22.95 -9.06
CA PHE A 116 -6.32 -23.60 -9.07
C PHE A 116 -5.15 -22.64 -8.79
N GLY A 117 -5.43 -21.35 -8.58
CA GLY A 117 -4.44 -20.35 -8.22
C GLY A 117 -3.53 -19.93 -9.38
N HIS A 118 -2.31 -19.52 -9.05
CA HIS A 118 -1.35 -18.97 -10.01
C HIS A 118 -0.86 -20.05 -10.99
N GLN A 119 -1.10 -19.85 -12.29
CA GLN A 119 -0.77 -20.80 -13.36
C GLN A 119 0.20 -20.23 -14.40
N LEU A 120 0.97 -19.21 -14.06
CA LEU A 120 2.01 -18.65 -14.93
C LEU A 120 3.40 -18.95 -14.34
N LYS A 121 4.38 -19.16 -15.21
CA LYS A 121 5.79 -19.32 -14.83
C LYS A 121 6.43 -17.94 -14.57
N LEU A 122 5.74 -17.08 -13.81
CA LEU A 122 6.20 -15.75 -13.45
C LEU A 122 6.15 -15.63 -11.93
N VAL A 123 7.27 -15.30 -11.31
CA VAL A 123 7.35 -14.97 -9.88
C VAL A 123 7.06 -13.49 -9.67
N PRO A 124 6.85 -12.99 -8.44
CA PRO A 124 6.52 -11.58 -8.19
C PRO A 124 7.46 -10.58 -8.90
N ARG A 125 8.76 -10.83 -8.91
CA ARG A 125 9.75 -10.01 -9.63
C ARG A 125 9.46 -9.95 -11.13
N ASP A 126 9.14 -11.09 -11.74
CA ASP A 126 8.87 -11.19 -13.18
C ASP A 126 7.56 -10.49 -13.52
N ILE A 127 6.52 -10.61 -12.66
CA ILE A 127 5.25 -9.91 -12.83
C ILE A 127 5.48 -8.40 -12.89
N TYR A 128 6.29 -7.85 -11.99
CA TYR A 128 6.64 -6.42 -12.05
C TYR A 128 7.45 -6.09 -13.30
N ARG A 129 8.51 -6.82 -13.58
CA ARG A 129 9.41 -6.53 -14.69
C ARG A 129 8.69 -6.57 -16.04
N VAL A 130 7.99 -7.68 -16.29
CA VAL A 130 7.25 -7.89 -17.55
C VAL A 130 6.02 -6.98 -17.61
N GLY A 131 5.27 -6.89 -16.51
CA GLY A 131 4.04 -6.12 -16.46
C GLY A 131 4.25 -4.62 -16.60
N ILE A 132 5.23 -4.05 -15.90
CA ILE A 132 5.54 -2.62 -16.04
C ILE A 132 6.03 -2.33 -17.46
N ALA A 133 6.92 -3.15 -18.01
CA ALA A 133 7.41 -2.94 -19.38
C ALA A 133 6.26 -3.00 -20.41
N ALA A 134 5.31 -3.92 -20.24
CA ALA A 134 4.14 -4.04 -21.12
C ALA A 134 3.20 -2.82 -20.98
N LEU A 135 2.92 -2.38 -19.75
CA LEU A 135 2.06 -1.23 -19.51
C LEU A 135 2.70 0.09 -20.00
N GLU A 136 4.00 0.26 -19.84
CA GLU A 136 4.72 1.42 -20.35
C GLU A 136 4.68 1.48 -21.89
N ARG A 137 4.81 0.34 -22.58
CA ARG A 137 4.62 0.27 -24.05
C ARG A 137 3.20 0.67 -24.43
N TRP A 138 2.21 0.10 -23.73
CA TRP A 138 0.80 0.42 -23.97
C TRP A 138 0.52 1.91 -23.70
N SER A 139 1.01 2.47 -22.58
CA SER A 139 0.81 3.87 -22.23
C SER A 139 1.40 4.82 -23.29
N LYS A 140 2.62 4.58 -23.74
CA LYS A 140 3.25 5.38 -24.79
C LYS A 140 2.49 5.30 -26.11
N ALA A 141 1.97 4.10 -26.48
CA ALA A 141 1.22 3.91 -27.73
C ALA A 141 -0.17 4.58 -27.68
N ASN A 142 -0.86 4.58 -26.54
CA ASN A 142 -2.24 5.02 -26.43
C ASN A 142 -2.40 6.42 -25.82
N GLN A 143 -1.44 6.86 -24.99
CA GLN A 143 -1.46 8.14 -24.27
C GLN A 143 -0.31 9.08 -24.69
N GLY A 144 0.64 8.60 -25.48
CA GLY A 144 1.80 9.38 -25.94
C GLY A 144 2.89 9.59 -24.90
N LYS A 145 2.71 9.11 -23.66
CA LYS A 145 3.63 9.33 -22.52
C LYS A 145 3.76 8.08 -21.64
N PRO A 146 4.87 7.95 -20.89
CA PRO A 146 4.98 6.98 -19.82
C PRO A 146 3.88 7.18 -18.78
N PHE A 147 3.47 6.10 -18.09
CA PHE A 147 2.42 6.17 -17.07
C PHE A 147 2.68 7.24 -15.98
N ALA A 148 3.91 7.31 -15.49
CA ALA A 148 4.28 8.26 -14.43
C ALA A 148 4.19 9.74 -14.83
N GLU A 149 4.19 10.04 -16.14
CA GLU A 149 4.10 11.40 -16.69
C GLU A 149 2.67 11.82 -17.06
N LEU A 150 1.70 10.93 -16.87
CA LEU A 150 0.29 11.21 -17.13
C LEU A 150 -0.33 12.00 -15.99
N GLU A 151 -1.39 12.75 -16.32
CA GLU A 151 -2.22 13.42 -15.32
C GLU A 151 -2.87 12.37 -14.36
N PRO A 152 -3.11 12.73 -13.09
CA PRO A 152 -3.66 11.82 -12.09
C PRO A 152 -4.94 11.12 -12.53
N SER A 153 -5.85 11.80 -13.21
CA SER A 153 -7.10 11.21 -13.70
C SER A 153 -6.89 10.15 -14.77
N ALA A 154 -5.88 10.34 -15.65
CA ALA A 154 -5.53 9.35 -16.66
C ALA A 154 -4.85 8.13 -16.03
N GLN A 155 -4.03 8.32 -15.00
CA GLN A 155 -3.45 7.22 -14.21
C GLN A 155 -4.56 6.40 -13.54
N ASP A 156 -5.56 7.07 -12.94
CA ASP A 156 -6.71 6.41 -12.32
C ASP A 156 -7.51 5.57 -13.33
N ASP A 157 -7.79 6.11 -14.53
CA ASP A 157 -8.48 5.38 -15.59
C ASP A 157 -7.71 4.13 -16.02
N ILE A 158 -6.40 4.26 -16.18
CA ILE A 158 -5.54 3.12 -16.54
C ILE A 158 -5.57 2.05 -15.44
N LEU A 159 -5.44 2.42 -14.17
CA LEU A 159 -5.49 1.46 -13.06
C LEU A 159 -6.86 0.76 -12.97
N GLN A 160 -7.96 1.48 -13.18
CA GLN A 160 -9.31 0.89 -13.22
C GLN A 160 -9.46 -0.10 -14.38
N ARG A 161 -8.93 0.24 -15.55
CA ARG A 161 -8.95 -0.65 -16.73
C ARG A 161 -8.06 -1.87 -16.57
N LEU A 162 -6.91 -1.75 -15.87
CA LEU A 162 -6.08 -2.89 -15.48
C LEU A 162 -6.84 -3.83 -14.54
N GLU A 163 -7.51 -3.28 -13.51
CA GLU A 163 -8.35 -4.03 -12.59
C GLU A 163 -9.47 -4.77 -13.30
N ALA A 164 -10.13 -4.12 -14.26
CA ALA A 164 -11.18 -4.72 -15.05
C ALA A 164 -10.67 -5.75 -16.08
N GLY A 165 -9.35 -5.78 -16.35
CA GLY A 165 -8.76 -6.63 -17.39
C GLY A 165 -9.04 -6.13 -18.81
N GLN A 166 -9.24 -4.83 -18.98
CA GLN A 166 -9.60 -4.18 -20.25
C GLN A 166 -8.39 -3.69 -21.05
N ILE A 167 -7.19 -3.86 -20.51
CA ILE A 167 -5.93 -3.56 -21.21
C ILE A 167 -5.29 -4.86 -21.61
N ASP A 168 -5.01 -5.02 -22.91
CA ASP A 168 -4.22 -6.14 -23.42
C ASP A 168 -2.73 -5.81 -23.28
N LEU A 169 -2.08 -6.43 -22.32
CA LEU A 169 -0.65 -6.32 -22.08
C LEU A 169 0.17 -7.32 -22.90
N GLN A 170 -0.49 -8.28 -23.57
CA GLN A 170 0.09 -9.37 -24.37
C GLN A 170 0.94 -10.37 -23.56
N ASP A 171 1.86 -9.89 -22.72
CA ASP A 171 2.84 -10.73 -22.01
C ASP A 171 2.31 -11.37 -20.73
N LEU A 172 1.26 -10.77 -20.13
CA LEU A 172 0.59 -11.27 -18.91
C LEU A 172 -0.81 -10.67 -18.77
N PRO A 173 -1.73 -11.33 -18.02
CA PRO A 173 -3.04 -10.77 -17.74
C PRO A 173 -2.94 -9.43 -16.98
N ALA A 174 -3.64 -8.39 -17.44
CA ALA A 174 -3.67 -7.07 -16.81
C ALA A 174 -4.08 -7.15 -15.33
N LYS A 175 -5.08 -7.99 -15.00
CA LYS A 175 -5.54 -8.23 -13.62
C LYS A 175 -4.43 -8.77 -12.71
N LEU A 176 -3.48 -9.53 -13.26
CA LEU A 176 -2.37 -10.07 -12.46
C LEU A 176 -1.43 -8.95 -12.03
N LEU A 177 -1.04 -8.06 -12.94
CA LEU A 177 -0.22 -6.89 -12.60
C LEU A 177 -0.93 -6.00 -11.58
N PHE A 178 -2.20 -5.68 -11.80
CA PHE A 178 -2.98 -4.86 -10.89
C PHE A 178 -3.12 -5.51 -9.50
N GLY A 179 -3.46 -6.79 -9.45
CA GLY A 179 -3.61 -7.53 -8.20
C GLY A 179 -2.31 -7.57 -7.39
N GLN A 180 -1.18 -7.84 -8.06
CA GLN A 180 0.15 -7.83 -7.44
C GLN A 180 0.49 -6.45 -6.86
N LEU A 181 0.27 -5.40 -7.64
CA LEU A 181 0.52 -4.01 -7.23
C LEU A 181 -0.36 -3.61 -6.04
N LEU A 182 -1.67 -3.87 -6.11
CA LEU A 182 -2.62 -3.54 -5.04
C LEU A 182 -2.30 -4.29 -3.74
N GLN A 183 -2.01 -5.60 -3.85
CA GLN A 183 -1.65 -6.43 -2.70
C GLN A 183 -0.41 -5.88 -2.01
N ASN A 184 0.68 -5.69 -2.75
CA ASN A 184 1.94 -5.21 -2.16
C ASN A 184 1.82 -3.76 -1.66
N THR A 185 0.97 -2.92 -2.26
CA THR A 185 0.68 -1.58 -1.75
C THR A 185 0.02 -1.65 -0.37
N ARG A 186 -0.98 -2.51 -0.19
CA ARG A 186 -1.63 -2.73 1.11
C ARG A 186 -0.67 -3.34 2.13
N GLU A 187 0.07 -4.36 1.75
CA GLU A 187 1.07 -4.99 2.62
C GLU A 187 2.09 -3.96 3.10
N GLY A 188 2.63 -3.13 2.21
CA GLY A 188 3.59 -2.09 2.58
C GLY A 188 2.98 -1.00 3.46
N PHE A 189 1.72 -0.64 3.23
CA PHE A 189 1.04 0.39 4.02
C PHE A 189 0.72 -0.06 5.45
N PHE A 190 0.54 -1.36 5.68
CA PHE A 190 0.20 -1.95 6.99
C PHE A 190 1.31 -2.82 7.59
N SER A 191 2.47 -2.94 6.95
CA SER A 191 3.59 -3.72 7.48
C SER A 191 4.16 -3.13 8.77
N ASP A 192 4.94 -3.92 9.51
CA ASP A 192 5.82 -3.34 10.51
C ASP A 192 6.91 -2.48 9.83
N PRO A 193 7.25 -1.29 10.33
CA PRO A 193 8.23 -0.37 9.72
C PRO A 193 9.60 -0.97 9.44
N GLN A 194 10.02 -2.01 10.16
CA GLN A 194 11.27 -2.71 9.91
C GLN A 194 11.39 -3.25 8.47
N HIS A 195 10.26 -3.47 7.78
CA HIS A 195 10.21 -3.94 6.40
C HIS A 195 10.29 -2.81 5.36
N GLY A 196 10.32 -1.54 5.79
CA GLY A 196 10.50 -0.37 4.93
C GLY A 196 9.22 0.42 4.63
N GLY A 197 8.04 -0.17 4.86
CA GLY A 197 6.73 0.49 4.72
C GLY A 197 6.20 1.05 6.05
N ASN A 198 4.95 1.54 6.03
CA ASN A 198 4.21 2.02 7.22
C ASN A 198 5.01 2.97 8.13
N ARG A 199 5.81 3.83 7.54
CA ARG A 199 6.66 4.78 8.27
C ARG A 199 5.83 5.66 9.18
N GLY A 200 6.33 5.88 10.39
CA GLY A 200 5.59 6.62 11.42
C GLY A 200 4.29 5.93 11.83
N LEU A 201 4.13 4.65 11.50
CA LEU A 201 2.97 3.82 11.84
C LEU A 201 1.64 4.39 11.32
N VAL A 202 1.68 5.10 10.18
CA VAL A 202 0.53 5.83 9.62
C VAL A 202 -0.63 4.89 9.29
N GLY A 203 -0.37 3.73 8.72
CA GLY A 203 -1.40 2.73 8.41
C GLY A 203 -2.03 2.15 9.69
N TRP A 204 -1.22 1.87 10.70
CA TRP A 204 -1.72 1.36 11.98
C TRP A 204 -2.52 2.39 12.74
N LYS A 205 -2.10 3.66 12.73
CA LYS A 205 -2.87 4.78 13.30
C LYS A 205 -4.23 4.92 12.63
N LEU A 206 -4.26 4.81 11.31
CA LEU A 206 -5.49 4.93 10.52
C LEU A 206 -6.54 3.89 10.91
N VAL A 207 -6.12 2.63 11.13
CA VAL A 207 -7.04 1.53 11.47
C VAL A 207 -7.15 1.25 12.96
N GLY A 208 -6.37 1.96 13.81
CA GLY A 208 -6.37 1.73 15.26
C GLY A 208 -5.69 0.41 15.67
N PHE A 209 -4.75 -0.11 14.85
CA PHE A 209 -4.01 -1.33 15.17
C PHE A 209 -2.93 -1.04 16.21
N PRO A 210 -2.88 -1.76 17.34
CA PRO A 210 -1.98 -1.46 18.45
C PRO A 210 -0.51 -1.83 18.21
N GLY A 211 -0.23 -2.66 17.21
CA GLY A 211 1.11 -3.18 16.94
C GLY A 211 1.58 -4.20 17.98
N ALA A 212 2.88 -4.15 18.33
CA ALA A 212 3.53 -5.09 19.27
C ALA A 212 3.23 -4.74 20.74
N ARG A 213 1.95 -4.84 21.12
CA ARG A 213 1.44 -4.51 22.45
C ARG A 213 0.86 -5.73 23.17
N ALA A 214 1.56 -6.28 24.15
CA ALA A 214 1.08 -7.41 24.93
C ALA A 214 -0.14 -7.07 25.80
N ASP A 215 -0.22 -5.83 26.30
CA ASP A 215 -1.33 -5.32 27.11
C ASP A 215 -2.66 -5.19 26.33
N PHE A 216 -2.62 -5.26 25.00
CA PHE A 216 -3.84 -5.28 24.19
C PHE A 216 -4.71 -6.53 24.45
N MET A 217 -4.12 -7.62 24.94
CA MET A 217 -4.86 -8.85 25.28
C MET A 217 -6.01 -8.57 26.26
N ASP A 218 -5.83 -7.64 27.19
CA ASP A 218 -6.85 -7.25 28.17
C ASP A 218 -7.96 -6.37 27.57
N TRP A 219 -7.78 -5.90 26.33
CA TRP A 219 -8.69 -4.98 25.64
C TRP A 219 -9.51 -5.63 24.53
N ALA A 220 -9.13 -6.80 24.05
CA ALA A 220 -9.73 -7.45 22.89
C ALA A 220 -11.27 -7.59 23.02
N ASP A 221 -11.76 -7.92 24.22
CA ASP A 221 -13.18 -8.18 24.48
C ASP A 221 -13.95 -6.98 25.08
N ARG A 222 -13.29 -5.81 25.29
CA ARG A 222 -13.94 -4.67 25.93
C ARG A 222 -14.87 -3.90 25.02
N GLY A 223 -14.73 -4.03 23.72
CA GLY A 223 -15.48 -3.23 22.73
C GLY A 223 -15.16 -1.74 22.76
N GLU A 224 -14.08 -1.35 23.42
CA GLU A 224 -13.61 0.03 23.57
C GLU A 224 -12.39 0.30 22.70
N LYS A 225 -12.22 1.55 22.27
CA LYS A 225 -11.03 1.95 21.52
C LYS A 225 -9.80 1.85 22.41
N TYR A 226 -8.75 1.15 21.90
CA TYR A 226 -7.47 1.08 22.61
C TYR A 226 -6.84 2.47 22.73
N PRO A 227 -6.48 2.91 23.98
CA PRO A 227 -6.12 4.31 24.24
C PRO A 227 -4.66 4.66 23.93
N PHE A 228 -3.80 3.65 23.75
CA PHE A 228 -2.36 3.91 23.58
C PHE A 228 -1.97 3.91 22.11
N PRO A 229 -0.92 4.67 21.72
CA PRO A 229 -0.42 4.69 20.36
C PRO A 229 0.17 3.32 19.95
N PRO A 230 0.21 3.01 18.65
CA PRO A 230 0.82 1.78 18.16
C PRO A 230 2.31 1.73 18.46
N VAL A 231 2.84 0.52 18.57
CA VAL A 231 4.28 0.25 18.80
C VAL A 231 4.75 -0.78 17.77
N ALA A 232 5.83 -0.46 17.03
CA ALA A 232 6.51 -1.40 16.15
C ALA A 232 7.31 -2.45 16.93
N ILE A 233 7.68 -3.55 16.29
CA ILE A 233 8.55 -4.59 16.86
C ILE A 233 9.90 -3.99 17.29
N SER A 234 10.41 -2.99 16.58
CA SER A 234 11.62 -2.24 16.94
C SER A 234 11.51 -1.39 18.20
N GLY A 235 10.28 -1.18 18.71
CA GLY A 235 9.99 -0.26 19.80
C GLY A 235 9.65 1.17 19.36
N GLU A 236 9.65 1.47 18.07
CA GLU A 236 9.15 2.74 17.52
C GLU A 236 7.69 2.93 17.95
N ARG A 237 7.37 4.15 18.40
CA ARG A 237 6.01 4.50 18.83
C ARG A 237 5.38 5.49 17.87
N GLY A 238 4.12 5.30 17.59
CA GLY A 238 3.34 6.16 16.70
C GLY A 238 2.81 7.44 17.32
#